data_17749a2efd0e9c2835b26fbe7f3fd602
#
_entry.id   17749a2efd0e9c2835b26fbe7f3fd602
#
_cell.length_a   1.000
_cell.length_b   1.000
_cell.length_c   1.000
_cell.angle_alpha   90.00
_cell.angle_beta   90.00
_cell.angle_gamma   90.00
#
_symmetry.space_group_name_H-M   'P 1'
#
loop_
_entity.id
_entity.type
_entity.pdbx_description
1 polymer ?
#
loop_
_entity_poly.entity_id
_entity_poly.type
_entity_poly.pdbx_seq_one_letter_code
_entity_poly.pdbx_strand_id
1 'polypeptide(L)' 'MSDDLVYQRITVARHIAPNGAQGFTVAMDENTSLIEALGLLEAARWELFAQMSERFR' A
#
# COMPACT_ATOMS: atom_id res chain seq x y z
N MET A 1 4.53 -19.68 -13.99
CA MET A 1 3.38 -18.75 -13.92
C MET A 1 2.63 -18.97 -12.62
N SER A 2 2.24 -17.89 -12.00
CA SER A 2 1.59 -17.96 -10.70
C SER A 2 0.08 -18.05 -10.86
N ASP A 3 -0.56 -18.88 -10.03
CA ASP A 3 -2.01 -18.99 -9.95
C ASP A 3 -2.57 -18.18 -8.78
N ASP A 4 -1.77 -17.28 -8.22
CA ASP A 4 -2.18 -16.49 -7.08
C ASP A 4 -3.34 -15.57 -7.43
N LEU A 5 -4.25 -15.43 -6.47
CA LEU A 5 -5.38 -14.53 -6.59
C LEU A 5 -5.22 -13.38 -5.60
N VAL A 6 -5.58 -12.19 -6.03
CA VAL A 6 -5.64 -11.05 -5.13
C VAL A 6 -7.00 -11.10 -4.43
N TYR A 7 -7.00 -11.31 -3.11
CA TYR A 7 -8.25 -11.33 -2.36
C TYR A 7 -8.40 -10.14 -1.41
N GLN A 8 -7.33 -9.41 -1.18
CA GLN A 8 -7.37 -8.15 -0.45
C GLN A 8 -6.45 -7.15 -1.13
N ARG A 9 -6.88 -5.92 -1.22
CA ARG A 9 -6.09 -4.88 -1.87
C ARG A 9 -6.27 -3.57 -1.13
N ILE A 10 -5.14 -2.88 -0.91
CA ILE A 10 -5.16 -1.52 -0.41
C ILE A 10 -4.40 -0.67 -1.42
N THR A 11 -4.99 0.45 -1.80
CA THR A 11 -4.36 1.40 -2.70
C THR A 11 -4.07 2.69 -1.93
N VAL A 12 -2.83 3.13 -1.98
CA VAL A 12 -2.41 4.39 -1.37
C VAL A 12 -1.92 5.28 -2.49
N ALA A 13 -2.47 6.47 -2.61
CA ALA A 13 -2.10 7.40 -3.67
C ALA A 13 -1.87 8.78 -3.08
N ARG A 14 -0.83 9.46 -3.55
CA ARG A 14 -0.57 10.85 -3.21
C ARG A 14 -1.08 11.73 -4.33
N HIS A 15 -1.73 12.82 -3.97
CA HIS A 15 -2.33 13.73 -4.93
C HIS A 15 -1.72 15.12 -4.79
N ILE A 16 -1.66 15.82 -5.91
CA ILE A 16 -1.32 17.23 -5.92
C ILE A 16 -2.37 17.95 -6.74
N ALA A 17 -3.00 18.95 -6.14
CA ALA A 17 -4.01 19.76 -6.82
C ALA A 17 -3.36 20.82 -7.71
N PRO A 18 -4.13 21.40 -8.67
CA PRO A 18 -3.58 22.45 -9.52
C PRO A 18 -3.03 23.64 -8.76
N ASN A 19 -3.57 23.93 -7.57
CA ASN A 19 -3.08 25.01 -6.72
C ASN A 19 -1.88 24.64 -5.86
N GLY A 20 -1.35 23.42 -6.03
CA GLY A 20 -0.20 22.95 -5.27
C GLY A 20 -0.53 22.27 -3.96
N ALA A 21 -1.79 22.24 -3.54
CA ALA A 21 -2.17 21.57 -2.31
C ALA A 21 -1.95 20.07 -2.45
N GLN A 22 -1.44 19.46 -1.39
CA GLN A 22 -1.13 18.02 -1.39
C GLN A 22 -2.06 17.27 -0.45
N GLY A 23 -2.30 16.03 -0.81
CA GLY A 23 -3.07 15.13 0.02
C GLY A 23 -2.77 13.69 -0.37
N PHE A 24 -3.39 12.75 0.34
CA PHE A 24 -3.31 11.36 -0.07
C PHE A 24 -4.61 10.65 0.25
N THR A 25 -4.83 9.53 -0.41
CA THR A 25 -6.02 8.71 -0.17
C THR A 25 -5.59 7.27 0.07
N VAL A 26 -6.40 6.58 0.85
CA VAL A 26 -6.25 5.15 1.08
C VAL A 26 -7.59 4.53 0.74
N ALA A 27 -7.60 3.59 -0.19
CA ALA A 27 -8.78 2.86 -0.57
C ALA A 27 -8.57 1.38 -0.30
N MET A 28 -9.62 0.68 0.07
CA MET A 28 -9.54 -0.74 0.34
C MET A 28 -10.78 -1.43 -0.18
N ASP A 29 -10.68 -2.74 -0.40
CA ASP A 29 -11.80 -3.55 -0.87
C ASP A 29 -12.87 -3.66 0.22
N GLU A 30 -14.11 -3.88 -0.21
CA GLU A 30 -15.26 -3.93 0.70
C GLU A 30 -15.13 -5.03 1.75
N ASN A 31 -14.47 -6.12 1.41
CA ASN A 31 -14.34 -7.26 2.31
C ASN A 31 -13.10 -7.17 3.21
N THR A 32 -12.43 -6.03 3.24
CA THR A 32 -11.24 -5.84 4.06
C THR A 32 -11.62 -5.01 5.28
N SER A 33 -11.39 -5.55 6.48
CA SER A 33 -11.61 -4.80 7.71
C SER A 33 -10.47 -3.82 7.96
N LEU A 34 -10.70 -2.84 8.85
CA LEU A 34 -9.65 -1.89 9.20
C LEU A 34 -8.43 -2.58 9.82
N ILE A 35 -8.65 -3.60 10.64
CA ILE A 35 -7.56 -4.34 11.26
C ILE A 35 -6.75 -5.08 10.20
N GLU A 36 -7.44 -5.71 9.25
CA GLU A 36 -6.76 -6.39 8.15
C GLU A 36 -5.99 -5.42 7.27
N ALA A 37 -6.57 -4.24 7.03
CA ALA A 37 -5.91 -3.20 6.26
C ALA A 37 -4.62 -2.74 6.93
N LEU A 38 -4.66 -2.52 8.25
CA LEU A 38 -3.48 -2.13 8.99
C LEU A 38 -2.40 -3.22 8.94
N GLY A 39 -2.79 -4.49 9.05
CA GLY A 39 -1.85 -5.59 8.93
C GLY A 39 -1.20 -5.65 7.57
N LEU A 40 -1.98 -5.45 6.50
CA LEU A 40 -1.45 -5.46 5.15
C LEU A 40 -0.48 -4.30 4.92
N LEU A 41 -0.81 -3.10 5.43
CA LEU A 41 0.08 -1.95 5.34
C LEU A 41 1.38 -2.19 6.10
N GLU A 42 1.31 -2.81 7.26
CA GLU A 42 2.51 -3.12 8.04
C GLU A 42 3.40 -4.13 7.30
N ALA A 43 2.80 -5.12 6.68
CA ALA A 43 3.56 -6.08 5.86
C ALA A 43 4.23 -5.39 4.68
N ALA A 44 3.52 -4.46 4.03
CA ALA A 44 4.08 -3.70 2.92
C ALA A 44 5.26 -2.83 3.37
N ARG A 45 5.17 -2.27 4.57
CA ARG A 45 6.23 -1.46 5.14
C ARG A 45 7.53 -2.27 5.28
N TRP A 46 7.42 -3.48 5.82
CA TRP A 46 8.56 -4.36 5.97
C TRP A 46 9.15 -4.76 4.62
N GLU A 47 8.30 -5.03 3.65
CA GLU A 47 8.76 -5.36 2.30
C GLU A 47 9.54 -4.20 1.68
N LEU A 48 9.07 -2.98 1.87
CA LEU A 48 9.78 -1.81 1.37
C LEU A 48 11.14 -1.64 2.05
N PHE A 49 11.23 -1.92 3.34
CA PHE A 49 12.52 -1.91 4.04
C PHE A 49 13.49 -2.93 3.44
N ALA A 50 13.00 -4.12 3.15
CA ALA A 50 13.84 -5.16 2.55
C ALA A 50 14.37 -4.71 1.18
N GLN A 51 13.50 -4.12 0.36
CA GLN A 51 13.92 -3.62 -0.95
C GLN A 51 14.94 -2.49 -0.83
N MET A 52 14.74 -1.60 0.14
CA MET A 52 15.67 -0.51 0.36
C MET A 52 17.04 -1.03 0.77
N SER A 53 17.10 -2.01 1.66
CA SER A 53 18.36 -2.61 2.10
C SER A 53 19.12 -3.22 0.94
N GLU A 54 18.43 -3.86 0.01
CA GLU A 54 19.06 -4.43 -1.17
C GLU A 54 19.64 -3.36 -2.09
N ARG A 55 18.94 -2.25 -2.24
CA ARG A 55 19.35 -1.18 -3.15
C ARG A 55 20.58 -0.42 -2.65
N PHE A 56 20.74 -0.34 -1.34
CA PHE A 56 21.80 0.47 -0.74
C PHE A 56 22.92 -0.35 -0.13
N ARG A 57 23.06 -1.58 -0.59
CA ARG A 57 24.15 -2.41 -0.17
C ARG A 57 25.44 -2.04 -0.85
#